data_7f08fda17c15e6488de46be53d1a7688
#
_entry.id   7f08fda17c15e6488de46be53d1a7688
#
_cell.length_a   1.000
_cell.length_b   1.000
_cell.length_c   1.000
_cell.angle_alpha   90.00
_cell.angle_beta   90.00
_cell.angle_gamma   90.00
#
_symmetry.space_group_name_H-M   'P 1'
#
loop_
_entity.id
_entity.type
_entity.pdbx_description
1 polymer ?
#
loop_
_entity_poly.entity_id
_entity_poly.type
_entity_poly.pdbx_seq_one_letter_code
_entity_poly.pdbx_strand_id
1 'polypeptide(L)'
;MRRRLPSRSSYHRVAGVSVVAALGLAAVAACSSSSSAPGNSNSASGGHVTISVNCAPPSSSPVQYREWNEDVATFEKLNPNITIHSIYAAQCIVPATFTASLSAGTEPDVFGTYFTDLNQVLDSGQAADITQYVTASTVPDWSDVVPSAKKAVTAGSTIYGLPAQNYTQGLVINRKLFQQAGLNPDQPPTTWAQVEQDAKAITKLGNGIYGYGDYSAGNNGGWHFSSEIDAMGGQMINSAGNAASFNDTDGTAILQALHQMRFVDHSMSPTQQLAWGALQKQMASGKLGMYIAAPDDIYNVIVDQDGGSINDYGMAPLPSVSGTPAGSLSGGNDYMFAKHDTPAQIQAGLKWVAFEDLTVGKGQFNYARMKADGLPVGFPEPQLFTGSTQVAQQSLMTKYATVNPSFYSTFTNAHEEGMGEPKDAQAVYKTLDPVMLAVLTQPNANISQLLATASSQVNQILAISG
;
A
#
# COMPACT_ATOMS: atom_id res chain seq x y z
N MET A 1 -24.07 26.94 -43.92
CA MET A 1 -25.23 27.39 -43.12
C MET A 1 -24.78 27.62 -41.69
N ARG A 2 -24.79 28.91 -41.32
CA ARG A 2 -24.50 29.39 -39.95
C ARG A 2 -25.72 29.15 -39.07
N ARG A 3 -25.55 28.67 -37.83
CA ARG A 3 -26.43 29.07 -36.73
C ARG A 3 -25.66 29.11 -35.38
N ARG A 4 -25.90 30.20 -34.73
CA ARG A 4 -25.29 30.89 -33.62
C ARG A 4 -25.67 30.25 -32.26
N LEU A 5 -24.77 30.42 -31.30
CA LEU A 5 -25.00 30.37 -29.84
C LEU A 5 -26.02 31.47 -29.40
N PRO A 6 -26.59 31.31 -28.21
CA PRO A 6 -26.65 32.48 -27.35
C PRO A 6 -26.07 32.26 -25.95
N SER A 7 -25.49 33.37 -25.49
CA SER A 7 -24.92 33.66 -24.18
C SER A 7 -25.96 34.25 -23.22
N ARG A 8 -25.58 34.29 -21.92
CA ARG A 8 -25.89 35.19 -20.78
C ARG A 8 -26.51 34.43 -19.62
N SER A 9 -25.84 34.33 -18.51
CA SER A 9 -25.54 35.30 -17.45
C SER A 9 -26.80 35.79 -16.70
N SER A 10 -26.90 35.44 -15.42
CA SER A 10 -27.51 36.31 -14.41
C SER A 10 -27.05 35.93 -12.99
N TYR A 11 -26.33 36.84 -12.38
CA TYR A 11 -26.07 36.93 -10.95
C TYR A 11 -27.34 37.35 -10.22
N HIS A 12 -27.67 36.69 -9.11
CA HIS A 12 -28.54 37.32 -8.09
C HIS A 12 -27.84 37.25 -6.73
N ARG A 13 -27.47 38.44 -6.27
CA ARG A 13 -27.18 38.74 -4.86
C ARG A 13 -28.54 38.82 -4.13
N VAL A 14 -28.61 38.18 -2.96
CA VAL A 14 -29.61 38.54 -1.96
C VAL A 14 -28.92 38.76 -0.64
N ALA A 15 -29.28 39.89 -0.06
CA ALA A 15 -28.72 40.49 1.14
C ALA A 15 -29.22 39.80 2.42
N GLY A 16 -28.44 40.02 3.50
CA GLY A 16 -28.66 39.50 4.81
C GLY A 16 -29.89 40.03 5.54
N VAL A 17 -30.30 39.23 6.51
CA VAL A 17 -31.15 39.74 7.62
C VAL A 17 -30.55 39.17 8.91
N SER A 18 -30.10 40.09 9.74
CA SER A 18 -29.70 39.86 11.14
C SER A 18 -30.99 39.84 12.00
N VAL A 19 -31.12 38.89 12.89
CA VAL A 19 -32.08 38.96 14.01
C VAL A 19 -31.34 38.64 15.31
N VAL A 20 -31.50 39.60 16.20
CA VAL A 20 -30.89 39.70 17.55
C VAL A 20 -31.81 39.05 18.58
N ALA A 21 -31.16 38.32 19.48
CA ALA A 21 -31.39 38.06 20.90
C ALA A 21 -32.81 37.89 21.48
N ALA A 22 -32.96 36.90 22.31
CA ALA A 22 -33.62 37.06 23.62
C ALA A 22 -33.07 35.97 24.59
N LEU A 23 -32.51 36.47 25.70
CA LEU A 23 -32.15 35.70 26.92
C LEU A 23 -33.43 35.24 27.64
N GLY A 24 -33.43 34.00 28.08
CA GLY A 24 -34.40 33.49 29.02
C GLY A 24 -33.65 32.71 30.13
N LEU A 25 -33.45 33.38 31.28
CA LEU A 25 -33.06 32.72 32.54
C LEU A 25 -34.25 31.93 33.08
N ALA A 26 -34.06 30.69 33.44
CA ALA A 26 -34.96 29.98 34.36
C ALA A 26 -34.13 29.25 35.41
N ALA A 27 -34.50 29.49 36.64
CA ALA A 27 -33.78 29.21 37.86
C ALA A 27 -33.83 27.74 38.33
N VAL A 28 -32.78 27.43 39.04
CA VAL A 28 -32.41 26.25 39.83
C VAL A 28 -33.52 25.81 40.81
N ALA A 29 -33.72 24.51 40.88
CA ALA A 29 -34.19 23.85 42.13
C ALA A 29 -33.22 22.68 42.44
N ALA A 30 -32.44 22.88 43.47
CA ALA A 30 -31.61 21.85 44.09
C ALA A 30 -32.47 20.95 44.96
N CYS A 31 -32.36 19.63 44.76
CA CYS A 31 -32.70 18.64 45.78
C CYS A 31 -31.48 17.80 46.09
N SER A 32 -30.93 18.01 47.25
CA SER A 32 -29.88 17.20 47.85
C SER A 32 -30.48 15.87 48.36
N SER A 33 -29.87 14.76 47.93
CA SER A 33 -30.03 13.49 48.64
C SER A 33 -28.68 12.79 48.76
N SER A 34 -28.42 12.42 49.98
CA SER A 34 -27.22 11.87 50.58
C SER A 34 -26.54 10.71 49.85
N SER A 35 -25.25 10.80 49.84
CA SER A 35 -24.29 9.79 49.44
C SER A 35 -24.28 8.56 50.33
N SER A 36 -24.37 7.39 49.75
CA SER A 36 -23.74 6.18 50.28
C SER A 36 -22.78 5.66 49.20
N ALA A 37 -21.52 5.59 49.53
CA ALA A 37 -20.49 5.01 48.70
C ALA A 37 -20.75 3.49 48.54
N PRO A 38 -20.72 2.95 47.32
CA PRO A 38 -20.59 1.51 47.14
C PRO A 38 -19.13 1.16 46.92
N GLY A 39 -18.74 0.13 47.60
CA GLY A 39 -17.43 -0.48 47.50
C GLY A 39 -17.06 -0.95 46.10
N ASN A 40 -15.79 -0.95 45.90
CA ASN A 40 -15.08 -1.45 44.75
C ASN A 40 -15.42 -2.94 44.50
N SER A 41 -16.36 -3.20 43.62
CA SER A 41 -16.54 -4.52 43.04
C SER A 41 -16.08 -4.43 41.59
N ASN A 42 -14.85 -4.90 41.32
CA ASN A 42 -14.37 -5.26 39.98
C ASN A 42 -15.26 -6.43 39.46
N SER A 43 -16.42 -6.09 38.96
CA SER A 43 -17.19 -6.99 38.11
C SER A 43 -16.84 -6.60 36.70
N ALA A 44 -16.10 -7.47 35.99
CA ALA A 44 -16.04 -7.48 34.56
C ALA A 44 -17.46 -7.72 34.02
N SER A 45 -18.27 -6.66 33.98
CA SER A 45 -19.56 -6.69 33.28
C SER A 45 -19.26 -6.68 31.79
N GLY A 46 -19.57 -7.78 31.10
CA GLY A 46 -19.53 -7.90 29.64
C GLY A 46 -20.50 -6.91 28.99
N GLY A 47 -20.14 -5.63 29.00
CA GLY A 47 -20.88 -4.58 28.32
C GLY A 47 -20.75 -4.74 26.80
N HIS A 48 -21.79 -4.37 26.08
CA HIS A 48 -21.75 -4.29 24.60
C HIS A 48 -20.77 -3.19 24.18
N VAL A 49 -19.89 -3.50 23.20
CA VAL A 49 -18.86 -2.60 22.67
C VAL A 49 -19.15 -2.34 21.20
N THR A 50 -19.21 -1.09 20.81
CA THR A 50 -19.26 -0.69 19.40
C THR A 50 -17.91 -0.08 19.04
N ILE A 51 -17.35 -0.47 17.88
CA ILE A 51 -16.15 0.13 17.31
C ILE A 51 -16.45 0.61 15.89
N SER A 52 -15.90 1.75 15.54
CA SER A 52 -15.89 2.28 14.17
C SER A 52 -14.61 1.81 13.45
N VAL A 53 -14.79 1.32 12.21
CA VAL A 53 -13.70 0.80 11.38
C VAL A 53 -13.79 1.42 10.00
N ASN A 54 -12.75 2.09 9.54
CA ASN A 54 -12.71 2.63 8.17
C ASN A 54 -12.23 1.59 7.14
N CYS A 55 -12.01 2.02 5.92
CA CYS A 55 -11.57 1.20 4.80
C CYS A 55 -12.57 0.13 4.33
N ALA A 56 -13.80 0.15 4.84
CA ALA A 56 -14.83 -0.73 4.32
C ALA A 56 -15.09 -0.45 2.83
N PRO A 57 -15.13 -1.46 1.94
CA PRO A 57 -15.36 -1.29 0.51
C PRO A 57 -16.73 -0.65 0.23
N PRO A 58 -16.85 0.34 -0.67
CA PRO A 58 -18.10 0.99 -0.99
C PRO A 58 -18.99 0.12 -1.88
N SER A 59 -20.28 0.43 -1.95
CA SER A 59 -21.24 -0.28 -2.80
C SER A 59 -20.94 -0.21 -4.32
N SER A 60 -20.06 0.69 -4.73
CA SER A 60 -19.53 0.72 -6.11
C SER A 60 -18.59 -0.45 -6.42
N SER A 61 -18.08 -1.14 -5.40
CA SER A 61 -17.29 -2.39 -5.48
C SER A 61 -18.14 -3.54 -4.94
N PRO A 62 -19.10 -4.05 -5.69
CA PRO A 62 -20.23 -4.85 -5.15
C PRO A 62 -19.80 -6.19 -4.55
N VAL A 63 -18.75 -6.83 -5.05
CA VAL A 63 -18.24 -8.10 -4.52
C VAL A 63 -17.59 -7.87 -3.16
N GLN A 64 -16.61 -6.97 -3.10
CA GLN A 64 -15.88 -6.64 -1.88
C GLN A 64 -16.82 -6.06 -0.80
N TYR A 65 -17.78 -5.20 -1.21
CA TYR A 65 -18.82 -4.69 -0.31
C TYR A 65 -19.65 -5.81 0.32
N ARG A 66 -20.05 -6.80 -0.47
CA ARG A 66 -20.81 -7.97 0.02
C ARG A 66 -19.95 -8.80 0.96
N GLU A 67 -18.72 -9.14 0.57
CA GLU A 67 -17.79 -9.95 1.36
C GLU A 67 -17.51 -9.31 2.73
N TRP A 68 -17.21 -8.02 2.76
CA TRP A 68 -17.04 -7.27 4.01
C TRP A 68 -18.26 -7.37 4.94
N ASN A 69 -19.46 -7.16 4.40
CA ASN A 69 -20.67 -7.21 5.22
C ASN A 69 -20.99 -8.64 5.72
N GLU A 70 -20.66 -9.67 4.95
CA GLU A 70 -20.75 -11.08 5.38
C GLU A 70 -19.73 -11.39 6.49
N ASP A 71 -18.52 -10.83 6.41
CA ASP A 71 -17.49 -10.96 7.44
C ASP A 71 -17.89 -10.22 8.72
N VAL A 72 -18.43 -9.01 8.63
CA VAL A 72 -19.00 -8.29 9.78
C VAL A 72 -20.10 -9.13 10.45
N ALA A 73 -21.05 -9.62 9.68
CA ALA A 73 -22.17 -10.44 10.23
C ALA A 73 -21.65 -11.75 10.85
N THR A 74 -20.62 -12.37 10.28
CA THR A 74 -20.00 -13.58 10.81
C THR A 74 -19.24 -13.29 12.10
N PHE A 75 -18.46 -12.19 12.12
CA PHE A 75 -17.70 -11.76 13.27
C PHE A 75 -18.62 -11.40 14.47
N GLU A 76 -19.66 -10.62 14.25
CA GLU A 76 -20.63 -10.24 15.28
C GLU A 76 -21.37 -11.46 15.85
N LYS A 77 -21.70 -12.44 15.01
CA LYS A 77 -22.28 -13.72 15.47
C LYS A 77 -21.32 -14.50 16.37
N LEU A 78 -20.02 -14.47 16.09
CA LEU A 78 -18.99 -15.10 16.91
C LEU A 78 -18.68 -14.29 18.17
N ASN A 79 -18.90 -12.98 18.14
CA ASN A 79 -18.62 -12.04 19.23
C ASN A 79 -19.88 -11.20 19.54
N PRO A 80 -20.92 -11.77 20.14
CA PRO A 80 -22.24 -11.13 20.26
C PRO A 80 -22.26 -9.85 21.11
N ASN A 81 -21.17 -9.55 21.80
CA ASN A 81 -20.99 -8.32 22.57
C ASN A 81 -20.22 -7.23 21.80
N ILE A 82 -19.89 -7.44 20.53
CA ILE A 82 -19.17 -6.48 19.69
C ILE A 82 -20.03 -6.12 18.48
N THR A 83 -20.12 -4.83 18.18
CA THR A 83 -20.73 -4.31 16.92
C THR A 83 -19.68 -3.53 16.15
N ILE A 84 -19.62 -3.78 14.83
CA ILE A 84 -18.75 -3.09 13.87
C ILE A 84 -19.57 -1.98 13.18
N HIS A 85 -19.17 -0.74 13.38
CA HIS A 85 -19.66 0.41 12.62
C HIS A 85 -18.72 0.65 11.43
N SER A 86 -19.05 0.10 10.26
CA SER A 86 -18.25 0.21 9.04
C SER A 86 -18.31 1.61 8.44
N ILE A 87 -17.15 2.20 8.13
CA ILE A 87 -17.02 3.47 7.40
C ILE A 87 -16.53 3.14 5.99
N TYR A 88 -17.46 3.28 5.03
CA TYR A 88 -17.25 2.92 3.63
C TYR A 88 -16.57 4.04 2.85
N ALA A 89 -15.52 3.72 2.11
CA ALA A 89 -14.79 4.67 1.28
C ALA A 89 -14.24 4.01 0.01
N ALA A 90 -14.31 4.72 -1.12
CA ALA A 90 -13.72 4.26 -2.38
C ALA A 90 -12.18 4.28 -2.34
N GLN A 91 -11.61 5.19 -1.58
CA GLN A 91 -10.19 5.25 -1.25
C GLN A 91 -10.08 5.28 0.26
N CYS A 92 -9.43 4.27 0.81
CA CYS A 92 -9.30 4.07 2.26
C CYS A 92 -8.56 5.25 2.91
N ILE A 93 -7.39 5.58 2.39
CA ILE A 93 -6.52 6.63 2.94
C ILE A 93 -6.36 7.74 1.90
N VAL A 94 -6.93 8.91 2.20
CA VAL A 94 -6.74 10.13 1.40
C VAL A 94 -5.82 11.04 2.19
N PRO A 95 -4.57 11.29 1.75
CA PRO A 95 -3.55 11.95 2.57
C PRO A 95 -3.98 13.28 3.21
N ALA A 96 -4.72 14.12 2.47
CA ALA A 96 -5.16 15.41 2.99
C ALA A 96 -6.20 15.29 4.12
N THR A 97 -7.19 14.39 3.99
CA THR A 97 -8.21 14.14 5.02
C THR A 97 -7.62 13.36 6.18
N PHE A 98 -6.73 12.41 5.92
CA PHE A 98 -6.01 11.65 6.94
C PHE A 98 -5.18 12.57 7.86
N THR A 99 -4.34 13.45 7.28
CA THR A 99 -3.59 14.43 8.06
C THR A 99 -4.49 15.37 8.86
N ALA A 100 -5.63 15.78 8.31
CA ALA A 100 -6.57 16.66 9.01
C ALA A 100 -7.23 15.95 10.20
N SER A 101 -7.67 14.68 10.03
CA SER A 101 -8.28 13.90 11.10
C SER A 101 -7.28 13.55 12.20
N LEU A 102 -6.04 13.15 11.88
CA LEU A 102 -4.96 13.00 12.85
C LEU A 102 -4.76 14.26 13.68
N SER A 103 -4.70 15.43 13.02
CA SER A 103 -4.51 16.71 13.71
C SER A 103 -5.68 17.09 14.61
N ALA A 104 -6.88 16.63 14.27
CA ALA A 104 -8.12 16.88 15.04
C ALA A 104 -8.41 15.79 16.09
N GLY A 105 -7.73 14.64 16.04
CA GLY A 105 -8.00 13.47 16.89
C GLY A 105 -9.40 12.89 16.64
N THR A 106 -9.80 12.79 15.38
CA THR A 106 -11.13 12.34 14.96
C THR A 106 -11.07 11.07 14.10
N GLU A 107 -9.96 10.31 14.18
CA GLU A 107 -9.89 9.00 13.56
C GLU A 107 -10.98 8.08 14.11
N PRO A 108 -11.45 7.12 13.29
CA PRO A 108 -12.22 5.98 13.79
C PRO A 108 -11.46 5.19 14.87
N ASP A 109 -12.17 4.42 15.67
CA ASP A 109 -11.56 3.57 16.71
C ASP A 109 -10.48 2.64 16.11
N VAL A 110 -10.74 2.08 14.92
CA VAL A 110 -9.78 1.31 14.13
C VAL A 110 -9.62 1.97 12.76
N PHE A 111 -8.43 2.46 12.45
CA PHE A 111 -8.18 3.20 11.23
C PHE A 111 -7.00 2.64 10.43
N GLY A 112 -7.20 2.53 9.12
CA GLY A 112 -6.18 2.06 8.19
C GLY A 112 -5.09 3.10 7.95
N THR A 113 -3.85 2.63 7.82
CA THR A 113 -2.68 3.43 7.44
C THR A 113 -1.81 2.67 6.44
N TYR A 114 -0.86 3.34 5.80
CA TYR A 114 0.22 2.70 5.08
C TYR A 114 1.45 2.55 5.97
N PHE A 115 2.32 1.59 5.66
CA PHE A 115 3.59 1.42 6.38
C PHE A 115 4.45 2.68 6.40
N THR A 116 4.26 3.57 5.43
CA THR A 116 4.92 4.89 5.37
C THR A 116 4.40 5.91 6.40
N ASP A 117 3.26 5.66 7.03
CA ASP A 117 2.56 6.67 7.83
C ASP A 117 2.85 6.56 9.33
N LEU A 118 3.53 5.49 9.78
CA LEU A 118 3.78 5.24 11.20
C LEU A 118 4.34 6.48 11.93
N ASN A 119 5.39 7.09 11.38
CA ASN A 119 6.01 8.26 12.03
C ASN A 119 5.03 9.43 12.13
N GLN A 120 4.27 9.72 11.06
CA GLN A 120 3.25 10.78 11.07
C GLN A 120 2.19 10.54 12.15
N VAL A 121 1.73 9.28 12.31
CA VAL A 121 0.74 8.93 13.33
C VAL A 121 1.32 9.07 14.74
N LEU A 122 2.55 8.61 14.95
CA LEU A 122 3.24 8.73 16.24
C LEU A 122 3.48 10.19 16.62
N ASP A 123 3.93 11.02 15.68
CA ASP A 123 4.17 12.46 15.89
C ASP A 123 2.87 13.21 16.22
N SER A 124 1.73 12.76 15.68
CA SER A 124 0.42 13.31 16.02
C SER A 124 -0.03 12.94 17.45
N GLY A 125 0.53 11.89 18.03
CA GLY A 125 0.14 11.35 19.34
C GLY A 125 -1.25 10.69 19.37
N GLN A 126 -1.81 10.33 18.21
CA GLN A 126 -3.19 9.80 18.09
C GLN A 126 -3.29 8.27 18.10
N ALA A 127 -2.17 7.54 18.08
CA ALA A 127 -2.17 6.08 18.18
C ALA A 127 -2.15 5.60 19.63
N ALA A 128 -2.91 4.56 19.93
CA ALA A 128 -2.86 3.84 21.20
C ALA A 128 -1.68 2.86 21.25
N ASP A 129 -1.06 2.74 22.41
CA ASP A 129 -0.16 1.62 22.71
C ASP A 129 -1.02 0.37 22.95
N ILE A 130 -0.93 -0.59 22.03
CA ILE A 130 -1.69 -1.84 22.08
C ILE A 130 -0.85 -3.03 22.58
N THR A 131 0.41 -2.83 22.96
CA THR A 131 1.37 -3.89 23.30
C THR A 131 0.83 -4.91 24.27
N GLN A 132 0.20 -4.48 25.37
CA GLN A 132 -0.34 -5.37 26.38
C GLN A 132 -1.58 -6.16 25.93
N TYR A 133 -2.25 -5.72 24.88
CA TYR A 133 -3.47 -6.33 24.37
C TYR A 133 -3.22 -7.32 23.22
N VAL A 134 -2.02 -7.31 22.61
CA VAL A 134 -1.62 -8.29 21.58
C VAL A 134 -1.23 -9.59 22.26
N THR A 135 -2.18 -10.50 22.35
CA THR A 135 -2.07 -11.80 23.05
C THR A 135 -2.57 -12.93 22.15
N ALA A 136 -2.27 -14.16 22.50
CA ALA A 136 -2.78 -15.34 21.76
C ALA A 136 -4.31 -15.43 21.73
N SER A 137 -5.03 -14.73 22.62
CA SER A 137 -6.50 -14.68 22.63
C SER A 137 -7.09 -13.57 21.76
N THR A 138 -6.31 -12.55 21.42
CA THR A 138 -6.75 -11.42 20.60
C THR A 138 -6.17 -11.49 19.17
N VAL A 139 -4.91 -11.93 19.05
CA VAL A 139 -4.20 -12.10 17.76
C VAL A 139 -3.43 -13.43 17.81
N PRO A 140 -4.10 -14.58 17.55
CA PRO A 140 -3.51 -15.92 17.75
C PRO A 140 -2.20 -16.16 17.00
N ASP A 141 -2.10 -15.71 15.74
CA ASP A 141 -0.97 -15.97 14.85
C ASP A 141 0.09 -14.85 14.85
N TRP A 142 0.06 -13.96 15.85
CA TRP A 142 1.02 -12.84 15.94
C TRP A 142 2.49 -13.29 15.90
N SER A 143 2.82 -14.43 16.50
CA SER A 143 4.19 -14.97 16.47
C SER A 143 4.69 -15.22 15.05
N ASP A 144 3.82 -15.66 14.17
CA ASP A 144 4.11 -16.05 12.79
C ASP A 144 4.04 -14.89 11.80
N VAL A 145 3.63 -13.69 12.23
CA VAL A 145 3.68 -12.49 11.36
C VAL A 145 5.15 -12.18 11.02
N VAL A 146 5.42 -11.86 9.75
CA VAL A 146 6.78 -11.59 9.26
C VAL A 146 7.42 -10.39 9.97
N PRO A 147 8.75 -10.42 10.21
CA PRO A 147 9.45 -9.36 10.94
C PRO A 147 9.30 -7.97 10.31
N SER A 148 9.32 -7.86 8.96
CA SER A 148 9.14 -6.59 8.24
C SER A 148 7.81 -5.93 8.55
N ALA A 149 6.70 -6.69 8.49
CA ALA A 149 5.37 -6.19 8.79
C ALA A 149 5.21 -5.80 10.27
N LYS A 150 5.78 -6.60 11.20
CA LYS A 150 5.82 -6.21 12.63
C LYS A 150 6.58 -4.90 12.83
N LYS A 151 7.71 -4.73 12.16
CA LYS A 151 8.53 -3.51 12.25
C LYS A 151 7.75 -2.27 11.77
N ALA A 152 6.94 -2.41 10.73
CA ALA A 152 6.15 -1.31 10.17
C ALA A 152 5.08 -0.76 11.14
N VAL A 153 4.65 -1.55 12.13
CA VAL A 153 3.64 -1.17 13.12
C VAL A 153 4.21 -1.00 14.54
N THR A 154 5.54 -0.98 14.68
CA THR A 154 6.21 -0.97 15.99
C THR A 154 7.25 0.14 16.06
N ALA A 155 7.27 0.89 17.17
CA ALA A 155 8.33 1.84 17.49
C ALA A 155 9.01 1.43 18.81
N GLY A 156 10.31 1.13 18.74
CA GLY A 156 11.04 0.52 19.86
C GLY A 156 10.44 -0.84 20.25
N SER A 157 9.90 -0.95 21.46
CA SER A 157 9.20 -2.14 21.94
C SER A 157 7.67 -2.01 21.93
N THR A 158 7.13 -0.87 21.49
CA THR A 158 5.71 -0.55 21.55
C THR A 158 5.04 -0.88 20.24
N ILE A 159 3.95 -1.66 20.28
CA ILE A 159 3.12 -2.02 19.14
C ILE A 159 1.97 -1.01 19.06
N TYR A 160 1.77 -0.42 17.87
CA TYR A 160 0.73 0.58 17.61
C TYR A 160 -0.35 0.11 16.65
N GLY A 161 -0.10 -0.95 15.88
CA GLY A 161 -1.04 -1.45 14.89
C GLY A 161 -0.90 -2.95 14.62
N LEU A 162 -1.77 -3.46 13.75
CA LEU A 162 -1.71 -4.80 13.17
C LEU A 162 -1.59 -4.69 11.65
N PRO A 163 -0.64 -5.38 11.00
CA PRO A 163 -0.53 -5.36 9.55
C PRO A 163 -1.72 -6.08 8.91
N ALA A 164 -2.27 -5.50 7.85
CA ALA A 164 -3.34 -6.08 7.03
C ALA A 164 -2.82 -6.62 5.71
N GLN A 165 -1.82 -5.95 5.13
CA GLN A 165 -1.14 -6.40 3.92
C GLN A 165 0.36 -6.21 4.09
N ASN A 166 1.14 -7.07 3.46
CA ASN A 166 2.57 -6.92 3.30
C ASN A 166 2.95 -7.52 1.95
N TYR A 167 3.77 -6.81 1.20
CA TYR A 167 4.29 -7.27 -0.08
C TYR A 167 5.75 -6.86 -0.25
N THR A 168 6.45 -7.56 -1.12
CA THR A 168 7.68 -7.11 -1.75
C THR A 168 7.37 -6.76 -3.20
N GLN A 169 8.10 -5.81 -3.78
CA GLN A 169 7.99 -5.50 -5.20
C GLN A 169 8.73 -6.54 -6.04
N GLY A 170 8.31 -6.68 -7.28
CA GLY A 170 8.98 -7.51 -8.27
C GLY A 170 8.79 -6.98 -9.68
N LEU A 171 9.38 -7.64 -10.65
CA LEU A 171 9.24 -7.30 -12.07
C LEU A 171 7.98 -7.99 -12.62
N VAL A 172 6.93 -7.22 -12.86
CA VAL A 172 5.74 -7.69 -13.58
C VAL A 172 6.05 -7.80 -15.07
N ILE A 173 5.70 -8.95 -15.65
CA ILE A 173 5.91 -9.23 -17.08
C ILE A 173 4.59 -9.47 -17.81
N ASN A 174 4.49 -8.99 -19.04
CA ASN A 174 3.42 -9.34 -19.97
C ASN A 174 3.83 -10.61 -20.74
N ARG A 175 3.41 -11.77 -20.26
CA ARG A 175 3.74 -13.10 -20.79
C ARG A 175 3.39 -13.24 -22.28
N LYS A 176 2.28 -12.63 -22.70
CA LYS A 176 1.84 -12.65 -24.09
C LYS A 176 2.80 -11.89 -25.02
N LEU A 177 3.28 -10.72 -24.59
CA LEU A 177 4.27 -9.96 -25.35
C LEU A 177 5.62 -10.67 -25.36
N PHE A 178 6.03 -11.34 -24.27
CA PHE A 178 7.21 -12.20 -24.24
C PHE A 178 7.13 -13.28 -25.32
N GLN A 179 6.06 -14.05 -25.36
CA GLN A 179 5.85 -15.09 -26.36
C GLN A 179 5.86 -14.54 -27.78
N GLN A 180 5.20 -13.40 -28.03
CA GLN A 180 5.20 -12.74 -29.35
C GLN A 180 6.58 -12.28 -29.78
N ALA A 181 7.43 -11.86 -28.83
CA ALA A 181 8.81 -11.47 -29.07
C ALA A 181 9.79 -12.66 -29.19
N GLY A 182 9.29 -13.90 -29.04
CA GLY A 182 10.12 -15.11 -29.05
C GLY A 182 10.90 -15.35 -27.76
N LEU A 183 10.50 -14.69 -26.68
CA LEU A 183 11.08 -14.84 -25.33
C LEU A 183 10.31 -15.92 -24.55
N ASN A 184 10.99 -16.56 -23.60
CA ASN A 184 10.36 -17.53 -22.70
C ASN A 184 9.81 -16.82 -21.44
N PRO A 185 8.48 -16.69 -21.26
CA PRO A 185 7.91 -16.03 -20.10
C PRO A 185 8.07 -16.83 -18.79
N ASP A 186 8.50 -18.10 -18.84
CA ASP A 186 8.79 -18.93 -17.67
C ASP A 186 10.26 -18.82 -17.22
N GLN A 187 11.06 -18.04 -17.96
CA GLN A 187 12.43 -17.65 -17.65
C GLN A 187 12.58 -16.14 -17.80
N PRO A 188 11.90 -15.36 -16.95
CA PRO A 188 11.95 -13.91 -17.02
C PRO A 188 13.35 -13.38 -16.68
N PRO A 189 13.67 -12.13 -17.08
CA PRO A 189 14.97 -11.54 -16.82
C PRO A 189 15.16 -11.33 -15.31
N THR A 190 16.38 -11.57 -14.84
CA THR A 190 16.79 -11.40 -13.43
C THR A 190 17.91 -10.36 -13.27
N THR A 191 18.47 -9.88 -14.38
CA THR A 191 19.48 -8.81 -14.37
C THR A 191 19.04 -7.64 -15.23
N TRP A 192 19.51 -6.44 -14.93
CA TRP A 192 19.25 -5.25 -15.73
C TRP A 192 19.68 -5.43 -17.20
N ALA A 193 20.81 -6.10 -17.46
CA ALA A 193 21.25 -6.40 -18.81
C ALA A 193 20.26 -7.29 -19.58
N GLN A 194 19.64 -8.26 -18.90
CA GLN A 194 18.57 -9.08 -19.49
C GLN A 194 17.29 -8.27 -19.71
N VAL A 195 16.90 -7.41 -18.74
CA VAL A 195 15.76 -6.48 -18.91
C VAL A 195 15.94 -5.61 -20.14
N GLU A 196 17.10 -5.01 -20.33
CA GLU A 196 17.41 -4.22 -21.53
C GLU A 196 17.28 -5.05 -22.82
N GLN A 197 17.82 -6.27 -22.83
CA GLN A 197 17.75 -7.17 -23.98
C GLN A 197 16.30 -7.54 -24.33
N ASP A 198 15.50 -7.94 -23.32
CA ASP A 198 14.13 -8.36 -23.50
C ASP A 198 13.24 -7.16 -23.88
N ALA A 199 13.49 -5.99 -23.26
CA ALA A 199 12.80 -4.76 -23.62
C ALA A 199 13.00 -4.37 -25.08
N LYS A 200 14.23 -4.51 -25.60
CA LYS A 200 14.52 -4.32 -27.04
C LYS A 200 13.77 -5.31 -27.93
N ALA A 201 13.73 -6.58 -27.53
CA ALA A 201 13.03 -7.62 -28.29
C ALA A 201 11.52 -7.36 -28.35
N ILE A 202 10.91 -7.01 -27.23
CA ILE A 202 9.48 -6.69 -27.14
C ILE A 202 9.15 -5.43 -27.96
N THR A 203 9.97 -4.39 -27.87
CA THR A 203 9.74 -3.14 -28.61
C THR A 203 9.79 -3.33 -30.14
N LYS A 204 10.54 -4.29 -30.64
CA LYS A 204 10.55 -4.66 -32.07
C LYS A 204 9.21 -5.18 -32.59
N LEU A 205 8.26 -5.55 -31.74
CA LEU A 205 6.89 -5.87 -32.14
C LEU A 205 6.18 -4.67 -32.78
N GLY A 206 6.65 -3.44 -32.51
CA GLY A 206 6.11 -2.22 -33.10
C GLY A 206 4.76 -1.82 -32.51
N ASN A 207 3.96 -1.11 -33.30
CA ASN A 207 2.60 -0.71 -32.97
C ASN A 207 2.45 0.07 -31.64
N GLY A 208 3.49 0.81 -31.23
CA GLY A 208 3.51 1.54 -29.96
C GLY A 208 3.63 0.64 -28.74
N ILE A 209 4.20 -0.56 -28.89
CA ILE A 209 4.58 -1.46 -27.80
C ILE A 209 5.99 -1.08 -27.36
N TYR A 210 6.17 -0.96 -26.04
CA TYR A 210 7.45 -0.72 -25.40
C TYR A 210 7.78 -1.85 -24.43
N GLY A 211 9.07 -2.19 -24.34
CA GLY A 211 9.49 -3.33 -23.54
C GLY A 211 9.55 -3.04 -22.04
N TYR A 212 9.88 -1.81 -21.64
CA TYR A 212 9.97 -1.42 -20.25
C TYR A 212 9.31 -0.06 -19.98
N GLY A 213 8.80 0.13 -18.79
CA GLY A 213 8.27 1.40 -18.31
C GLY A 213 8.63 1.64 -16.86
N ASP A 214 8.78 2.92 -16.50
CA ASP A 214 9.02 3.32 -15.12
C ASP A 214 8.27 4.59 -14.76
N TYR A 215 8.12 4.86 -13.46
CA TYR A 215 7.48 6.04 -12.94
C TYR A 215 8.45 7.23 -12.84
N SER A 216 7.89 8.43 -12.85
CA SER A 216 8.66 9.67 -12.70
C SER A 216 7.85 10.81 -12.10
N ALA A 217 6.71 10.48 -11.49
CA ALA A 217 5.82 11.46 -10.87
C ALA A 217 4.96 10.84 -9.76
N GLY A 218 4.41 11.67 -8.89
CA GLY A 218 3.48 11.26 -7.83
C GLY A 218 4.14 10.49 -6.69
N ASN A 219 5.41 10.72 -6.45
CA ASN A 219 6.31 10.03 -5.52
C ASN A 219 6.65 8.58 -5.96
N ASN A 220 6.07 8.10 -7.07
CA ASN A 220 6.27 6.71 -7.51
C ASN A 220 7.64 6.47 -8.17
N GLY A 221 8.23 7.50 -8.79
CA GLY A 221 9.59 7.38 -9.32
C GLY A 221 10.62 7.14 -8.21
N GLY A 222 10.52 7.91 -7.13
CA GLY A 222 11.36 7.69 -5.95
C GLY A 222 11.10 6.37 -5.23
N TRP A 223 9.85 5.91 -5.23
CA TRP A 223 9.47 4.62 -4.67
C TRP A 223 10.09 3.44 -5.43
N HIS A 224 10.02 3.44 -6.77
CA HIS A 224 10.68 2.43 -7.60
C HIS A 224 12.19 2.46 -7.45
N PHE A 225 12.79 3.65 -7.53
CA PHE A 225 14.24 3.81 -7.35
C PHE A 225 14.73 3.25 -6.02
N SER A 226 13.93 3.39 -4.94
CA SER A 226 14.27 2.79 -3.64
C SER A 226 14.27 1.27 -3.68
N SER A 227 13.27 0.65 -4.32
CA SER A 227 13.21 -0.80 -4.50
C SER A 227 14.37 -1.34 -5.35
N GLU A 228 14.75 -0.57 -6.38
CA GLU A 228 15.88 -0.90 -7.24
C GLU A 228 17.22 -0.84 -6.47
N ILE A 229 17.40 0.16 -5.61
CA ILE A 229 18.56 0.25 -4.71
C ILE A 229 18.60 -0.94 -3.75
N ASP A 230 17.48 -1.30 -3.14
CA ASP A 230 17.39 -2.46 -2.22
C ASP A 230 17.75 -3.77 -2.95
N ALA A 231 17.28 -3.95 -4.19
CA ALA A 231 17.60 -5.12 -5.00
C ALA A 231 19.10 -5.24 -5.35
N MET A 232 19.78 -4.10 -5.48
CA MET A 232 21.22 -4.03 -5.71
C MET A 232 22.05 -4.28 -4.44
N GLY A 233 21.43 -4.29 -3.24
CA GLY A 233 22.09 -4.39 -1.95
C GLY A 233 22.53 -3.05 -1.36
N GLY A 234 22.09 -1.94 -1.98
CA GLY A 234 22.29 -0.58 -1.50
C GLY A 234 21.31 -0.20 -0.37
N GLN A 235 21.37 1.05 0.04
CA GLN A 235 20.47 1.64 1.03
C GLN A 235 20.09 3.06 0.60
N MET A 236 18.85 3.43 0.76
CA MET A 236 18.41 4.80 0.51
C MET A 236 18.96 5.78 1.52
N ILE A 237 19.00 5.38 2.78
CA ILE A 237 19.48 6.15 3.92
C ILE A 237 20.46 5.28 4.70
N ASN A 238 21.54 5.87 5.20
CA ASN A 238 22.53 5.14 5.97
C ASN A 238 21.95 4.53 7.26
N SER A 239 22.63 3.56 7.83
CA SER A 239 22.17 2.84 9.03
C SER A 239 21.99 3.73 10.27
N ALA A 240 22.60 4.92 10.29
CA ALA A 240 22.40 5.92 11.34
C ALA A 240 21.11 6.74 11.13
N GLY A 241 20.42 6.61 9.99
CA GLY A 241 19.16 7.30 9.70
C GLY A 241 19.29 8.79 9.42
N ASN A 242 20.49 9.31 9.15
CA ASN A 242 20.78 10.73 9.10
C ASN A 242 21.42 11.23 7.79
N ALA A 243 21.66 10.37 6.82
CA ALA A 243 22.23 10.77 5.54
C ALA A 243 21.78 9.85 4.40
N ALA A 244 21.57 10.43 3.22
CA ALA A 244 21.30 9.71 1.99
C ALA A 244 22.50 8.84 1.59
N SER A 245 22.24 7.61 1.13
CA SER A 245 23.25 6.62 0.73
C SER A 245 23.20 6.25 -0.76
N PHE A 246 22.14 6.58 -1.46
CA PHE A 246 21.88 6.18 -2.85
C PHE A 246 22.75 6.87 -3.91
N ASN A 247 23.54 7.88 -3.53
CA ASN A 247 24.45 8.56 -4.45
C ASN A 247 25.79 7.81 -4.54
N ASP A 248 25.72 6.63 -5.08
CA ASP A 248 26.82 5.67 -5.19
C ASP A 248 26.87 4.96 -6.56
N THR A 249 27.56 3.85 -6.64
CA THR A 249 27.70 3.03 -7.86
C THR A 249 26.35 2.43 -8.27
N ASP A 250 25.55 1.96 -7.31
CA ASP A 250 24.29 1.28 -7.58
C ASP A 250 23.23 2.25 -8.11
N GLY A 251 23.04 3.38 -7.44
CA GLY A 251 22.15 4.44 -7.91
C GLY A 251 22.55 4.98 -9.28
N THR A 252 23.85 5.09 -9.53
CA THR A 252 24.36 5.49 -10.85
C THR A 252 24.04 4.43 -11.91
N ALA A 253 24.25 3.15 -11.62
CA ALA A 253 24.01 2.05 -12.56
C ALA A 253 22.53 1.91 -12.96
N ILE A 254 21.62 2.00 -12.00
CA ILE A 254 20.17 1.99 -12.24
C ILE A 254 19.77 3.10 -13.19
N LEU A 255 20.12 4.35 -12.87
CA LEU A 255 19.76 5.50 -13.70
C LEU A 255 20.42 5.46 -15.10
N GLN A 256 21.61 4.88 -15.23
CA GLN A 256 22.26 4.63 -16.53
C GLN A 256 21.51 3.59 -17.34
N ALA A 257 21.04 2.49 -16.74
CA ALA A 257 20.24 1.47 -17.42
C ALA A 257 18.91 2.07 -17.94
N LEU A 258 18.21 2.85 -17.13
CA LEU A 258 16.98 3.53 -17.53
C LEU A 258 17.25 4.53 -18.68
N HIS A 259 18.30 5.33 -18.58
CA HIS A 259 18.69 6.28 -19.63
C HIS A 259 19.07 5.56 -20.94
N GLN A 260 19.80 4.44 -20.85
CA GLN A 260 20.16 3.58 -21.97
C GLN A 260 18.90 3.07 -22.70
N MET A 261 17.97 2.43 -21.95
CA MET A 261 16.71 1.92 -22.49
C MET A 261 15.87 3.03 -23.14
N ARG A 262 15.91 4.24 -22.58
CA ARG A 262 15.12 5.36 -23.08
C ARG A 262 15.69 5.99 -24.34
N PHE A 263 16.98 6.28 -24.40
CA PHE A 263 17.58 7.13 -25.45
C PHE A 263 18.46 6.40 -26.44
N VAL A 264 19.00 5.23 -26.10
CA VAL A 264 19.84 4.44 -27.00
C VAL A 264 19.05 3.28 -27.57
N ASP A 265 18.36 2.52 -26.73
CA ASP A 265 17.63 1.33 -27.17
C ASP A 265 16.22 1.67 -27.65
N HIS A 266 15.69 2.83 -27.29
CA HIS A 266 14.32 3.27 -27.58
C HIS A 266 13.26 2.25 -27.13
N SER A 267 13.56 1.49 -26.08
CA SER A 267 12.69 0.43 -25.54
C SER A 267 11.73 0.91 -24.47
N MET A 268 11.76 2.19 -24.11
CA MET A 268 10.80 2.87 -23.27
C MET A 268 10.00 3.93 -24.04
N SER A 269 8.74 4.14 -23.63
CA SER A 269 7.85 5.15 -24.24
C SER A 269 8.48 6.55 -24.21
N PRO A 270 8.30 7.37 -25.25
CA PRO A 270 8.67 8.78 -25.20
C PRO A 270 7.79 9.61 -24.25
N THR A 271 6.59 9.15 -23.94
CA THR A 271 5.72 9.80 -22.94
C THR A 271 6.23 9.45 -21.56
N GLN A 272 6.57 10.48 -20.80
CA GLN A 272 7.08 10.39 -19.44
C GLN A 272 6.23 11.30 -18.52
N GLN A 273 6.63 11.45 -17.27
CA GLN A 273 5.85 12.05 -16.18
C GLN A 273 4.69 11.12 -15.77
N LEU A 274 5.02 9.84 -15.66
CA LEU A 274 4.09 8.77 -15.32
C LEU A 274 3.98 8.62 -13.80
N ALA A 275 2.75 8.64 -13.31
CA ALA A 275 2.39 8.32 -11.94
C ALA A 275 1.65 6.97 -11.90
N TRP A 276 1.38 6.48 -10.68
CA TRP A 276 0.65 5.23 -10.46
C TRP A 276 -0.67 5.18 -11.27
N GLY A 277 -1.00 4.01 -11.80
CA GLY A 277 -2.10 3.80 -12.73
C GLY A 277 -1.72 3.91 -14.21
N ALA A 278 -0.67 4.67 -14.56
CA ALA A 278 -0.31 4.89 -15.96
C ALA A 278 0.35 3.65 -16.61
N LEU A 279 1.24 2.96 -15.90
CA LEU A 279 1.92 1.76 -16.39
C LEU A 279 0.98 0.56 -16.39
N GLN A 280 0.13 0.42 -15.38
CA GLN A 280 -0.90 -0.61 -15.30
C GLN A 280 -1.83 -0.56 -16.51
N LYS A 281 -2.28 0.63 -16.88
CA LYS A 281 -3.11 0.85 -18.07
C LYS A 281 -2.39 0.49 -19.38
N GLN A 282 -1.09 0.75 -19.48
CA GLN A 282 -0.28 0.31 -20.61
C GLN A 282 -0.15 -1.22 -20.64
N MET A 283 0.03 -1.87 -19.48
CA MET A 283 0.02 -3.34 -19.36
C MET A 283 -1.32 -3.93 -19.82
N ALA A 284 -2.43 -3.43 -19.29
CA ALA A 284 -3.78 -3.89 -19.62
C ALA A 284 -4.09 -3.77 -21.12
N SER A 285 -3.63 -2.67 -21.74
CA SER A 285 -3.82 -2.45 -23.19
C SER A 285 -2.82 -3.21 -24.09
N GLY A 286 -1.93 -4.04 -23.52
CA GLY A 286 -0.91 -4.79 -24.24
C GLY A 286 0.14 -3.90 -24.92
N LYS A 287 0.47 -2.75 -24.32
CA LYS A 287 1.45 -1.78 -24.81
C LYS A 287 2.74 -1.76 -24.01
N LEU A 288 2.81 -2.49 -22.90
CA LEU A 288 3.97 -2.54 -22.03
C LEU A 288 4.38 -4.00 -21.77
N GLY A 289 5.68 -4.27 -21.87
CA GLY A 289 6.26 -5.60 -21.64
C GLY A 289 6.57 -5.88 -20.19
N MET A 290 7.18 -4.92 -19.50
CA MET A 290 7.68 -5.06 -18.14
C MET A 290 7.62 -3.74 -17.37
N TYR A 291 7.39 -3.82 -16.05
CA TYR A 291 7.61 -2.74 -15.09
C TYR A 291 7.70 -3.31 -13.67
N ILE A 292 8.24 -2.54 -12.73
CA ILE A 292 8.30 -2.92 -11.33
C ILE A 292 6.95 -2.62 -10.67
N ALA A 293 6.45 -3.54 -9.84
CA ALA A 293 5.20 -3.34 -9.09
C ALA A 293 5.07 -4.31 -7.90
N ALA A 294 4.09 -4.03 -7.05
CA ALA A 294 3.57 -4.99 -6.09
C ALA A 294 2.67 -6.04 -6.79
N PRO A 295 2.54 -7.25 -6.23
CA PRO A 295 1.72 -8.31 -6.83
C PRO A 295 0.25 -7.94 -7.02
N ASP A 296 -0.32 -7.15 -6.10
CA ASP A 296 -1.73 -6.72 -6.13
C ASP A 296 -2.06 -5.79 -7.29
N ASP A 297 -1.10 -5.06 -7.83
CA ASP A 297 -1.26 -4.25 -9.05
C ASP A 297 -1.81 -5.08 -10.21
N ILE A 298 -1.41 -6.36 -10.31
CA ILE A 298 -1.86 -7.25 -11.38
C ILE A 298 -3.37 -7.45 -11.32
N TYR A 299 -3.89 -7.78 -10.15
CA TYR A 299 -5.32 -8.05 -10.02
C TYR A 299 -6.14 -6.77 -9.87
N ASN A 300 -5.81 -5.95 -8.87
CA ASN A 300 -6.66 -4.83 -8.50
C ASN A 300 -6.71 -3.73 -9.57
N VAL A 301 -5.61 -3.56 -10.33
CA VAL A 301 -5.52 -2.47 -11.29
C VAL A 301 -5.51 -2.96 -12.74
N ILE A 302 -4.53 -3.79 -13.10
CA ILE A 302 -4.40 -4.22 -14.51
C ILE A 302 -5.62 -5.03 -14.96
N VAL A 303 -6.14 -5.92 -14.12
CA VAL A 303 -7.26 -6.80 -14.46
C VAL A 303 -8.60 -6.17 -14.13
N ASP A 304 -8.85 -5.82 -12.87
CA ASP A 304 -10.17 -5.39 -12.39
C ASP A 304 -10.54 -3.98 -12.88
N GLN A 305 -9.63 -3.02 -12.76
CA GLN A 305 -9.91 -1.64 -13.18
C GLN A 305 -9.71 -1.40 -14.67
N ASP A 306 -8.63 -1.94 -15.25
CA ASP A 306 -8.23 -1.64 -16.63
C ASP A 306 -8.59 -2.74 -17.64
N GLY A 307 -9.19 -3.86 -17.19
CA GLY A 307 -9.75 -4.90 -18.05
C GLY A 307 -8.71 -5.82 -18.72
N GLY A 308 -7.52 -5.92 -18.16
CA GLY A 308 -6.49 -6.87 -18.61
C GLY A 308 -6.90 -8.32 -18.34
N SER A 309 -6.26 -9.28 -19.02
CA SER A 309 -6.48 -10.70 -18.81
C SER A 309 -5.51 -11.27 -17.81
N ILE A 310 -6.00 -11.85 -16.72
CA ILE A 310 -5.18 -12.41 -15.64
C ILE A 310 -4.12 -13.42 -16.09
N ASN A 311 -4.39 -14.15 -17.18
CA ASN A 311 -3.48 -15.15 -17.73
C ASN A 311 -2.34 -14.55 -18.59
N ASP A 312 -2.41 -13.26 -18.87
CA ASP A 312 -1.41 -12.58 -19.70
C ASP A 312 -0.22 -12.07 -18.88
N TYR A 313 -0.25 -12.19 -17.53
CA TYR A 313 0.77 -11.61 -16.67
C TYR A 313 1.48 -12.66 -15.81
N GLY A 314 2.65 -12.31 -15.36
CA GLY A 314 3.46 -13.06 -14.39
C GLY A 314 4.39 -12.11 -13.65
N MET A 315 5.15 -12.64 -12.70
CA MET A 315 6.05 -11.85 -11.88
C MET A 315 7.37 -12.56 -11.68
N ALA A 316 8.45 -11.79 -11.73
CA ALA A 316 9.82 -12.20 -11.46
C ALA A 316 10.38 -11.43 -10.25
N PRO A 317 11.46 -11.90 -9.62
CA PRO A 317 12.20 -11.07 -8.67
C PRO A 317 12.70 -9.79 -9.32
N LEU A 318 13.04 -8.80 -8.51
CA LEU A 318 13.63 -7.56 -9.00
C LEU A 318 14.96 -7.84 -9.74
N PRO A 319 15.25 -7.13 -10.82
CA PRO A 319 16.52 -7.27 -11.49
C PRO A 319 17.67 -6.74 -10.62
N SER A 320 18.77 -7.47 -10.58
CA SER A 320 19.98 -7.08 -9.87
C SER A 320 21.22 -7.27 -10.74
N VAL A 321 22.41 -6.92 -10.25
CA VAL A 321 23.66 -7.19 -10.98
C VAL A 321 23.96 -8.69 -11.06
N SER A 322 23.74 -9.40 -9.97
CA SER A 322 24.07 -10.83 -9.86
C SER A 322 22.97 -11.76 -10.39
N GLY A 323 21.76 -11.24 -10.64
CA GLY A 323 20.57 -12.04 -10.93
C GLY A 323 19.87 -12.60 -9.71
N THR A 324 20.38 -12.32 -8.51
CA THR A 324 19.74 -12.61 -7.23
C THR A 324 19.65 -11.29 -6.48
N PRO A 325 18.46 -10.71 -6.30
CA PRO A 325 18.31 -9.45 -5.56
C PRO A 325 18.70 -9.65 -4.09
N ALA A 326 19.27 -8.60 -3.49
CA ALA A 326 19.61 -8.60 -2.06
C ALA A 326 18.38 -8.40 -1.18
N GLY A 327 17.34 -7.77 -1.71
CA GLY A 327 16.06 -7.52 -1.05
C GLY A 327 15.11 -6.80 -2.00
N SER A 328 13.96 -6.45 -1.48
CA SER A 328 12.96 -5.65 -2.20
C SER A 328 12.23 -4.75 -1.21
N LEU A 329 11.87 -3.57 -1.64
CA LEU A 329 11.06 -2.68 -0.81
C LEU A 329 9.78 -3.39 -0.37
N SER A 330 9.55 -3.42 0.94
CA SER A 330 8.35 -3.99 1.55
C SER A 330 7.37 -2.87 1.86
N GLY A 331 6.26 -2.90 1.17
CA GLY A 331 5.13 -2.02 1.43
C GLY A 331 3.96 -2.79 2.05
N GLY A 332 2.92 -2.06 2.38
CA GLY A 332 1.69 -2.65 2.92
C GLY A 332 0.80 -1.66 3.61
N ASN A 333 -0.30 -2.21 4.11
CA ASN A 333 -1.30 -1.51 4.90
C ASN A 333 -1.37 -2.12 6.29
N ASP A 334 -1.75 -1.30 7.23
CA ASP A 334 -2.02 -1.73 8.60
C ASP A 334 -3.28 -1.03 9.17
N TYR A 335 -3.73 -1.52 10.30
CA TYR A 335 -4.74 -0.86 11.11
C TYR A 335 -4.14 -0.42 12.43
N MET A 336 -4.27 0.86 12.75
CA MET A 336 -3.94 1.45 14.03
C MET A 336 -5.20 1.69 14.86
N PHE A 337 -5.01 1.99 16.15
CA PHE A 337 -6.06 2.13 17.14
C PHE A 337 -6.03 3.54 17.72
N ALA A 338 -7.17 4.17 17.84
CA ALA A 338 -7.23 5.55 18.25
C ALA A 338 -6.82 5.73 19.73
N LYS A 339 -6.10 6.81 20.00
CA LYS A 339 -5.58 7.13 21.34
C LYS A 339 -6.69 7.25 22.41
N HIS A 340 -7.89 7.63 21.99
CA HIS A 340 -9.03 7.81 22.89
C HIS A 340 -9.80 6.53 23.20
N ASP A 341 -9.45 5.39 22.58
CA ASP A 341 -10.15 4.12 22.76
C ASP A 341 -10.03 3.59 24.17
N THR A 342 -11.13 3.05 24.66
CA THR A 342 -11.15 2.28 25.90
C THR A 342 -10.44 0.93 25.70
N PRO A 343 -9.94 0.29 26.77
CA PRO A 343 -9.39 -1.06 26.69
C PRO A 343 -10.33 -2.09 26.03
N ALA A 344 -11.63 -1.93 26.17
CA ALA A 344 -12.63 -2.80 25.58
C ALA A 344 -12.73 -2.59 24.04
N GLN A 345 -12.66 -1.33 23.58
CA GLN A 345 -12.65 -1.01 22.15
C GLN A 345 -11.36 -1.52 21.48
N ILE A 346 -10.19 -1.30 22.11
CA ILE A 346 -8.90 -1.85 21.61
C ILE A 346 -8.99 -3.37 21.44
N GLN A 347 -9.47 -4.11 22.47
CA GLN A 347 -9.59 -5.57 22.38
C GLN A 347 -10.60 -6.02 21.32
N ALA A 348 -11.70 -5.28 21.14
CA ALA A 348 -12.69 -5.55 20.11
C ALA A 348 -12.08 -5.33 18.70
N GLY A 349 -11.38 -4.23 18.51
CA GLY A 349 -10.69 -3.89 17.27
C GLY A 349 -9.59 -4.91 16.92
N LEU A 350 -8.77 -5.32 17.89
CA LEU A 350 -7.76 -6.36 17.68
C LEU A 350 -8.38 -7.69 17.20
N LYS A 351 -9.50 -8.09 17.79
CA LYS A 351 -10.22 -9.31 17.36
C LYS A 351 -10.78 -9.17 15.95
N TRP A 352 -11.28 -7.97 15.62
CA TRP A 352 -11.79 -7.71 14.26
C TRP A 352 -10.68 -7.77 13.22
N VAL A 353 -9.60 -7.02 13.40
CA VAL A 353 -8.47 -7.02 12.46
C VAL A 353 -7.82 -8.41 12.38
N ALA A 354 -7.69 -9.12 13.51
CA ALA A 354 -7.19 -10.49 13.49
C ALA A 354 -8.11 -11.45 12.70
N PHE A 355 -9.43 -11.29 12.80
CA PHE A 355 -10.40 -12.09 12.05
C PHE A 355 -10.35 -11.77 10.56
N GLU A 356 -10.33 -10.49 10.20
CA GLU A 356 -10.42 -10.02 8.81
C GLU A 356 -9.08 -10.18 8.07
N ASP A 357 -7.96 -9.83 8.72
CA ASP A 357 -6.68 -9.67 8.06
C ASP A 357 -5.60 -10.69 8.45
N LEU A 358 -5.76 -11.43 9.57
CA LEU A 358 -4.70 -12.30 10.09
C LEU A 358 -5.15 -13.75 10.37
N THR A 359 -6.36 -14.15 10.02
CA THR A 359 -6.84 -15.52 10.26
C THR A 359 -6.99 -16.28 8.96
N VAL A 360 -6.16 -17.31 8.76
CA VAL A 360 -6.23 -18.18 7.58
C VAL A 360 -7.61 -18.83 7.46
N GLY A 361 -8.25 -18.68 6.31
CA GLY A 361 -9.60 -19.18 6.01
C GLY A 361 -10.74 -18.25 6.46
N LYS A 362 -10.43 -17.03 6.90
CA LYS A 362 -11.38 -15.94 7.24
C LYS A 362 -11.00 -14.68 6.47
N GLY A 363 -11.89 -13.69 6.47
CA GLY A 363 -11.66 -12.39 5.89
C GLY A 363 -10.96 -12.47 4.54
N GLN A 364 -9.85 -11.74 4.39
CA GLN A 364 -9.04 -11.74 3.16
C GLN A 364 -8.42 -13.10 2.80
N PHE A 365 -8.32 -14.05 3.71
CA PHE A 365 -7.83 -15.42 3.45
C PHE A 365 -8.95 -16.44 3.20
N ASN A 366 -10.19 -16.00 2.98
CA ASN A 366 -11.30 -16.89 2.63
C ASN A 366 -11.29 -17.25 1.14
N TYR A 367 -10.22 -17.94 0.73
CA TYR A 367 -9.99 -18.34 -0.67
C TYR A 367 -11.15 -19.19 -1.28
N ALA A 368 -11.92 -19.89 -0.44
CA ALA A 368 -13.08 -20.64 -0.91
C ALA A 368 -14.19 -19.70 -1.40
N ARG A 369 -14.45 -18.62 -0.65
CA ARG A 369 -15.40 -17.56 -1.02
C ARG A 369 -14.91 -16.79 -2.24
N MET A 370 -13.66 -16.33 -2.22
CA MET A 370 -13.05 -15.62 -3.36
C MET A 370 -13.25 -16.41 -4.66
N LYS A 371 -12.95 -17.72 -4.65
CA LYS A 371 -13.19 -18.59 -5.81
C LYS A 371 -14.65 -18.67 -6.21
N ALA A 372 -15.57 -18.79 -5.25
CA ALA A 372 -17.00 -18.87 -5.51
C ALA A 372 -17.54 -17.56 -6.10
N ASP A 373 -16.99 -16.45 -5.72
CA ASP A 373 -17.31 -15.10 -6.19
C ASP A 373 -16.62 -14.72 -7.51
N GLY A 374 -15.80 -15.64 -8.06
CA GLY A 374 -15.10 -15.45 -9.33
C GLY A 374 -13.84 -14.60 -9.22
N LEU A 375 -13.39 -14.31 -7.99
CA LEU A 375 -12.14 -13.60 -7.76
C LEU A 375 -10.93 -14.52 -7.99
N PRO A 376 -9.80 -13.99 -8.44
CA PRO A 376 -8.60 -14.78 -8.62
C PRO A 376 -7.98 -15.18 -7.29
N VAL A 377 -7.54 -16.44 -7.20
CA VAL A 377 -6.82 -17.01 -6.07
C VAL A 377 -5.51 -17.59 -6.54
N GLY A 378 -4.42 -17.32 -5.83
CA GLY A 378 -3.10 -17.87 -6.16
C GLY A 378 -2.02 -16.82 -6.44
N PHE A 379 -2.28 -15.55 -6.11
CA PHE A 379 -1.27 -14.50 -6.10
C PHE A 379 -0.32 -14.64 -4.89
N PRO A 380 0.93 -14.18 -5.01
CA PRO A 380 1.91 -14.24 -3.94
C PRO A 380 1.70 -13.19 -2.83
N GLU A 381 0.47 -12.75 -2.60
CA GLU A 381 0.10 -11.71 -1.63
C GLU A 381 -1.21 -12.08 -0.90
N PRO A 382 -1.43 -11.61 0.35
CA PRO A 382 -0.48 -10.88 1.19
C PRO A 382 0.62 -11.78 1.77
N GLN A 383 1.84 -11.23 1.90
CA GLN A 383 3.02 -11.92 2.45
C GLN A 383 3.13 -11.64 3.96
N LEU A 384 2.15 -12.06 4.74
CA LEU A 384 2.04 -11.71 6.16
C LEU A 384 2.66 -12.73 7.11
N PHE A 385 2.84 -13.99 6.68
CA PHE A 385 3.17 -15.04 7.61
C PHE A 385 4.47 -15.80 7.29
N THR A 386 5.07 -16.34 8.34
CA THR A 386 6.13 -17.33 8.34
C THR A 386 5.63 -18.63 9.01
N GLY A 387 6.48 -19.63 9.10
CA GLY A 387 6.24 -20.84 9.90
C GLY A 387 4.99 -21.63 9.52
N SER A 388 4.28 -22.11 10.53
CA SER A 388 3.11 -22.98 10.35
C SER A 388 1.92 -22.27 9.73
N THR A 389 1.72 -21.02 10.04
CA THR A 389 0.63 -20.19 9.50
C THR A 389 0.81 -19.95 8.00
N GLN A 390 2.05 -19.68 7.54
CA GLN A 390 2.37 -19.57 6.12
C GLN A 390 2.07 -20.88 5.37
N VAL A 391 2.48 -22.04 5.94
CA VAL A 391 2.21 -23.35 5.34
C VAL A 391 0.71 -23.60 5.22
N ALA A 392 -0.07 -23.26 6.24
CA ALA A 392 -1.52 -23.40 6.22
C ALA A 392 -2.16 -22.49 5.18
N GLN A 393 -1.73 -21.23 5.09
CA GLN A 393 -2.19 -20.27 4.08
C GLN A 393 -1.92 -20.77 2.66
N GLN A 394 -0.68 -21.18 2.36
CA GLN A 394 -0.30 -21.66 1.03
C GLN A 394 -1.04 -22.94 0.64
N SER A 395 -1.24 -23.87 1.58
CA SER A 395 -2.02 -25.08 1.35
C SER A 395 -3.47 -24.74 0.96
N LEU A 396 -4.09 -23.83 1.70
CA LEU A 396 -5.46 -23.40 1.44
C LEU A 396 -5.58 -22.62 0.12
N MET A 397 -4.65 -21.70 -0.14
CA MET A 397 -4.56 -20.95 -1.40
C MET A 397 -4.41 -21.88 -2.61
N THR A 398 -3.50 -22.86 -2.54
CA THR A 398 -3.28 -23.85 -3.60
C THR A 398 -4.53 -24.69 -3.87
N LYS A 399 -5.27 -25.09 -2.83
CA LYS A 399 -6.53 -25.84 -2.95
C LYS A 399 -7.58 -25.10 -3.76
N TYR A 400 -7.64 -23.78 -3.63
CA TYR A 400 -8.65 -22.95 -4.28
C TYR A 400 -8.11 -22.13 -5.46
N ALA A 401 -6.84 -22.28 -5.83
CA ALA A 401 -6.21 -21.52 -6.91
C ALA A 401 -7.04 -21.52 -8.19
N THR A 402 -7.14 -20.34 -8.79
CA THR A 402 -7.79 -20.09 -10.08
C THR A 402 -6.80 -19.50 -11.10
N VAL A 403 -5.70 -18.92 -10.63
CA VAL A 403 -4.57 -18.50 -11.47
C VAL A 403 -3.49 -19.57 -11.46
N ASN A 404 -2.69 -19.63 -12.54
CA ASN A 404 -1.61 -20.60 -12.61
C ASN A 404 -0.43 -20.13 -11.73
N PRO A 405 -0.11 -20.81 -10.62
CA PRO A 405 0.94 -20.38 -9.71
C PRO A 405 2.34 -20.40 -10.35
N SER A 406 2.55 -21.17 -11.44
CA SER A 406 3.83 -21.18 -12.15
C SER A 406 4.19 -19.82 -12.76
N PHE A 407 3.21 -18.94 -13.01
CA PHE A 407 3.44 -17.60 -13.56
C PHE A 407 4.13 -16.67 -12.56
N TYR A 408 4.11 -17.04 -11.28
CA TYR A 408 4.69 -16.30 -10.14
C TYR A 408 5.80 -17.06 -9.43
N SER A 409 6.12 -18.29 -9.89
CA SER A 409 7.02 -19.18 -9.17
C SER A 409 8.44 -18.65 -9.03
N THR A 410 8.95 -17.92 -10.04
CA THR A 410 10.28 -17.29 -9.96
C THR A 410 10.35 -16.23 -8.87
N PHE A 411 9.32 -15.41 -8.76
CA PHE A 411 9.18 -14.41 -7.70
C PHE A 411 9.01 -15.05 -6.33
N THR A 412 8.06 -15.98 -6.19
CA THR A 412 7.77 -16.64 -4.91
C THR A 412 8.97 -17.43 -4.38
N ASN A 413 9.73 -18.07 -5.26
CA ASN A 413 10.89 -18.90 -4.87
C ASN A 413 12.16 -18.09 -4.61
N ALA A 414 12.20 -16.83 -5.01
CA ALA A 414 13.34 -15.96 -4.72
C ALA A 414 13.46 -15.65 -3.22
N HIS A 415 12.33 -15.65 -2.49
CA HIS A 415 12.28 -15.37 -1.05
C HIS A 415 12.99 -14.05 -0.70
N GLU A 416 12.72 -13.00 -1.47
CA GLU A 416 13.35 -11.70 -1.25
C GLU A 416 13.06 -11.17 0.15
N GLU A 417 14.11 -10.68 0.81
CA GLU A 417 13.96 -10.02 2.10
C GLU A 417 13.20 -8.70 1.90
N GLY A 418 12.14 -8.49 2.68
CA GLY A 418 11.40 -7.24 2.69
C GLY A 418 12.20 -6.14 3.40
N MET A 419 12.61 -5.12 2.64
CA MET A 419 13.30 -3.93 3.15
C MET A 419 12.25 -2.87 3.53
N GLY A 420 12.42 -2.29 4.72
CA GLY A 420 11.47 -1.26 5.19
C GLY A 420 11.60 0.04 4.42
N GLU A 421 10.50 0.80 4.36
CA GLU A 421 10.48 2.14 3.81
C GLU A 421 11.55 3.05 4.46
N PRO A 422 12.23 3.92 3.68
CA PRO A 422 13.20 4.84 4.25
C PRO A 422 12.52 5.83 5.20
N LYS A 423 13.26 6.35 6.18
CA LYS A 423 12.75 7.43 7.03
C LYS A 423 12.28 8.60 6.15
N ASP A 424 11.14 9.19 6.49
CA ASP A 424 10.50 10.27 5.72
C ASP A 424 10.23 9.91 4.23
N ALA A 425 9.86 8.66 3.99
CA ALA A 425 9.73 8.04 2.67
C ALA A 425 9.05 8.95 1.64
N GLN A 426 7.89 9.52 1.95
CA GLN A 426 7.14 10.36 1.01
C GLN A 426 7.91 11.63 0.59
N ALA A 427 8.64 12.25 1.52
CA ALA A 427 9.46 13.43 1.22
C ALA A 427 10.72 13.04 0.40
N VAL A 428 11.32 11.89 0.72
CA VAL A 428 12.43 11.31 -0.04
C VAL A 428 12.00 10.99 -1.47
N TYR A 429 10.89 10.32 -1.66
CA TYR A 429 10.36 9.94 -2.99
C TYR A 429 10.02 11.16 -3.82
N LYS A 430 9.39 12.16 -3.23
CA LYS A 430 9.11 13.44 -3.89
C LYS A 430 10.40 14.13 -4.38
N THR A 431 11.49 13.98 -3.67
CA THR A 431 12.79 14.55 -4.05
C THR A 431 13.42 13.80 -5.22
N LEU A 432 13.12 12.52 -5.38
CA LEU A 432 13.67 11.66 -6.43
C LEU A 432 12.85 11.68 -7.74
N ASP A 433 11.56 11.99 -7.70
CA ASP A 433 10.75 12.11 -8.92
C ASP A 433 11.37 13.03 -9.99
N PRO A 434 11.91 14.23 -9.68
CA PRO A 434 12.62 15.06 -10.66
C PRO A 434 13.88 14.41 -11.22
N VAL A 435 14.57 13.56 -10.46
CA VAL A 435 15.74 12.80 -10.94
C VAL A 435 15.29 11.80 -11.99
N MET A 436 14.28 10.98 -11.67
CA MET A 436 13.69 10.01 -12.59
C MET A 436 13.17 10.70 -13.86
N LEU A 437 12.44 11.79 -13.72
CA LEU A 437 11.93 12.55 -14.86
C LEU A 437 13.05 13.09 -15.74
N ALA A 438 14.11 13.65 -15.16
CA ALA A 438 15.24 14.17 -15.90
C ALA A 438 15.97 13.07 -16.68
N VAL A 439 16.22 11.91 -16.05
CA VAL A 439 16.85 10.74 -16.66
C VAL A 439 16.04 10.22 -17.84
N LEU A 440 14.72 10.27 -17.77
CA LEU A 440 13.81 9.73 -18.79
C LEU A 440 13.41 10.75 -19.88
N THR A 441 13.68 12.05 -19.68
CA THR A 441 13.29 13.11 -20.65
C THR A 441 14.45 13.87 -21.26
N GLN A 442 15.64 13.84 -20.64
CA GLN A 442 16.79 14.63 -21.10
C GLN A 442 17.89 13.73 -21.65
N PRO A 443 18.15 13.73 -22.97
CA PRO A 443 19.18 12.88 -23.58
C PRO A 443 20.60 13.12 -23.05
N ASN A 444 20.86 14.29 -22.46
CA ASN A 444 22.14 14.65 -21.89
C ASN A 444 22.06 14.84 -20.36
N ALA A 445 21.18 14.08 -19.68
CA ALA A 445 21.06 14.14 -18.23
C ALA A 445 22.40 13.87 -17.54
N ASN A 446 22.81 14.76 -16.65
CA ASN A 446 24.00 14.54 -15.82
C ASN A 446 23.61 13.77 -14.56
N ILE A 447 23.63 12.44 -14.64
CA ILE A 447 23.21 11.54 -13.58
C ILE A 447 23.96 11.81 -12.27
N SER A 448 25.26 11.99 -12.32
CA SER A 448 26.06 12.29 -11.13
C SER A 448 25.61 13.60 -10.44
N GLN A 449 25.34 14.66 -11.20
CA GLN A 449 24.84 15.91 -10.66
C GLN A 449 23.42 15.77 -10.09
N LEU A 450 22.55 15.02 -10.75
CA LEU A 450 21.18 14.75 -10.28
C LEU A 450 21.20 14.03 -8.94
N LEU A 451 21.96 12.93 -8.83
CA LEU A 451 22.12 12.17 -7.58
C LEU A 451 22.72 13.01 -6.45
N ALA A 452 23.77 13.80 -6.74
CA ALA A 452 24.40 14.66 -5.74
C ALA A 452 23.42 15.72 -5.21
N THR A 453 22.62 16.32 -6.10
CA THR A 453 21.60 17.31 -5.73
C THR A 453 20.50 16.67 -4.87
N ALA A 454 19.96 15.53 -5.29
CA ALA A 454 18.92 14.82 -4.54
C ALA A 454 19.43 14.35 -3.17
N SER A 455 20.64 13.81 -3.09
CA SER A 455 21.28 13.42 -1.84
C SER A 455 21.41 14.60 -0.85
N SER A 456 21.80 15.79 -1.35
CA SER A 456 21.87 17.00 -0.51
C SER A 456 20.49 17.42 0.01
N GLN A 457 19.43 17.32 -0.82
CA GLN A 457 18.07 17.65 -0.42
C GLN A 457 17.51 16.65 0.60
N VAL A 458 17.76 15.36 0.40
CA VAL A 458 17.36 14.32 1.37
C VAL A 458 18.07 14.52 2.71
N ASN A 459 19.36 14.87 2.72
CA ASN A 459 20.07 15.17 3.95
C ASN A 459 19.46 16.37 4.72
N GLN A 460 18.91 17.37 4.00
CA GLN A 460 18.19 18.47 4.63
C GLN A 460 16.86 18.02 5.25
N ILE A 461 16.12 17.13 4.58
CA ILE A 461 14.89 16.55 5.13
C ILE A 461 15.18 15.80 6.42
N LEU A 462 16.17 14.90 6.40
CA LEU A 462 16.55 14.09 7.56
C LEU A 462 17.05 14.92 8.74
N ALA A 463 17.70 16.07 8.48
CA ALA A 463 18.16 16.99 9.53
C ALA A 463 17.02 17.74 10.21
N ILE A 464 15.85 17.87 9.58
CA ILE A 464 14.68 18.56 10.17
C ILE A 464 13.85 17.58 11.00
N SER A 465 13.78 16.31 10.58
CA SER A 465 12.97 15.26 11.22
C SER A 465 13.75 14.45 12.28
N GLY A 466 14.99 14.73 12.53
CA GLY A 466 15.84 14.13 13.57
C GLY A 466 16.02 15.07 14.72
#